data_3bda20a5d1a49c1860308b4e8e71ba47
#
_entry.id   3bda20a5d1a49c1860308b4e8e71ba47
#
_cell.length_a   1.000
_cell.length_b   1.000
_cell.length_c   1.000
_cell.angle_alpha   90.00
_cell.angle_beta   90.00
_cell.angle_gamma   90.00
#
_symmetry.space_group_name_H-M   'P 1'
#
loop_
_entity.id
_entity.type
_entity.pdbx_description
1 polymer ?
#
loop_
_entity_poly.entity_id
_entity_poly.type
_entity_poly.pdbx_seq_one_letter_code
_entity_poly.pdbx_strand_id
1 'polypeptide(L)'
;MKAGDVLLRVQDADYRARTDQARAVRDKSAANLERLDLEIGLQEACIRQARVAAKNAAARLDLASRENARVQKLFKCNAVSTREADSAEINLRTAQHSHREALAEVRVQERKLELQKADRQLREADLRAAEAQLQSALIDLGHTIITAPGNGHTGARKIQVGDLVREGMQVASLVLDMPPYIVANYKETQIGNIRAGQPVEILIDTFPGHTFKGHVESISPATGATFSLLPKDTSSGNFTKVVQRIPVRIAFEPGQERLPEIRSGMSVITRIDTGSGQTGA
;
A
#
# COMPACT_ATOMS: atom_id res chain seq x y z
N MET A 1 -11.07 -23.14 -16.67
CA MET A 1 -9.90 -22.29 -16.42
C MET A 1 -9.51 -22.37 -14.96
N LYS A 2 -8.21 -22.25 -14.68
CA LYS A 2 -7.71 -22.21 -13.29
C LYS A 2 -7.52 -20.77 -12.85
N ALA A 3 -7.51 -20.57 -11.54
CA ALA A 3 -7.14 -19.28 -10.96
C ALA A 3 -5.77 -18.85 -11.50
N GLY A 4 -5.66 -17.58 -11.92
CA GLY A 4 -4.43 -17.04 -12.52
C GLY A 4 -4.28 -17.21 -14.04
N ASP A 5 -5.13 -17.99 -14.70
CA ASP A 5 -5.13 -18.10 -16.16
C ASP A 5 -5.45 -16.73 -16.80
N VAL A 6 -4.71 -16.38 -17.87
CA VAL A 6 -4.91 -15.10 -18.57
C VAL A 6 -6.21 -15.13 -19.37
N LEU A 7 -7.12 -14.21 -19.04
CA LEU A 7 -8.38 -14.01 -19.75
C LEU A 7 -8.24 -13.08 -20.94
N LEU A 8 -7.48 -11.99 -20.74
CA LEU A 8 -7.31 -10.90 -21.68
C LEU A 8 -5.95 -10.24 -21.47
N ARG A 9 -5.36 -9.80 -22.59
CA ARG A 9 -4.18 -8.92 -22.58
C ARG A 9 -4.52 -7.65 -23.34
N VAL A 10 -4.42 -6.51 -22.66
CA VAL A 10 -4.53 -5.18 -23.27
C VAL A 10 -3.18 -4.81 -23.89
N GLN A 11 -3.19 -3.97 -24.91
CA GLN A 11 -1.94 -3.42 -25.50
C GLN A 11 -1.17 -2.66 -24.41
N ASP A 12 0.06 -3.09 -24.15
CA ASP A 12 0.85 -2.65 -22.99
C ASP A 12 2.02 -1.71 -23.34
N ALA A 13 2.19 -1.36 -24.63
CA ALA A 13 3.32 -0.56 -25.10
C ALA A 13 3.46 0.78 -24.35
N ASP A 14 2.35 1.51 -24.20
CA ASP A 14 2.35 2.81 -23.52
C ASP A 14 2.62 2.67 -22.01
N TYR A 15 2.07 1.62 -21.39
CA TYR A 15 2.28 1.32 -19.97
C TYR A 15 3.75 0.93 -19.69
N ARG A 16 4.36 0.16 -20.58
CA ARG A 16 5.81 -0.17 -20.51
C ARG A 16 6.65 1.09 -20.64
N ALA A 17 6.36 1.96 -21.61
CA ALA A 17 7.09 3.21 -21.78
C ALA A 17 7.01 4.10 -20.53
N ARG A 18 5.81 4.22 -19.93
CA ARG A 18 5.61 4.95 -18.65
C ARG A 18 6.40 4.32 -17.50
N THR A 19 6.41 3.00 -17.41
CA THR A 19 7.18 2.27 -16.39
C THR A 19 8.67 2.50 -16.54
N ASP A 20 9.19 2.45 -17.79
CA ASP A 20 10.61 2.70 -18.06
C ASP A 20 11.00 4.15 -17.77
N GLN A 21 10.12 5.11 -18.09
CA GLN A 21 10.30 6.52 -17.73
C GLN A 21 10.35 6.70 -16.20
N ALA A 22 9.41 6.12 -15.46
CA ALA A 22 9.38 6.20 -14.01
C ALA A 22 10.61 5.54 -13.37
N ARG A 23 11.08 4.43 -13.95
CA ARG A 23 12.33 3.76 -13.52
C ARG A 23 13.54 4.67 -13.71
N ALA A 24 13.66 5.32 -14.86
CA ALA A 24 14.75 6.25 -15.13
C ALA A 24 14.76 7.46 -14.17
N VAL A 25 13.57 7.96 -13.79
CA VAL A 25 13.44 9.03 -12.79
C VAL A 25 13.88 8.56 -11.41
N ARG A 26 13.49 7.36 -11.00
CA ARG A 26 13.92 6.76 -9.71
C ARG A 26 15.43 6.55 -9.69
N ASP A 27 16.02 6.01 -10.76
CA ASP A 27 17.45 5.77 -10.86
C ASP A 27 18.26 7.08 -10.80
N LYS A 28 17.76 8.13 -11.46
CA LYS A 28 18.33 9.49 -11.36
C LYS A 28 18.29 10.02 -9.92
N SER A 29 17.17 9.85 -9.21
CA SER A 29 17.06 10.30 -7.82
C SER A 29 18.00 9.52 -6.91
N ALA A 30 18.13 8.20 -7.10
CA ALA A 30 19.07 7.37 -6.37
C ALA A 30 20.54 7.81 -6.59
N ALA A 31 20.94 8.04 -7.85
CA ALA A 31 22.27 8.53 -8.17
C ALA A 31 22.57 9.91 -7.57
N ASN A 32 21.57 10.80 -7.53
CA ASN A 32 21.73 12.12 -6.87
C ASN A 32 21.94 11.98 -5.36
N LEU A 33 21.26 11.05 -4.70
CA LEU A 33 21.45 10.78 -3.29
C LEU A 33 22.84 10.19 -3.02
N GLU A 34 23.27 9.22 -3.81
CA GLU A 34 24.62 8.65 -3.71
C GLU A 34 25.72 9.68 -3.89
N ARG A 35 25.58 10.58 -4.89
CA ARG A 35 26.52 11.70 -5.07
C ARG A 35 26.61 12.57 -3.82
N LEU A 36 25.47 12.90 -3.22
CA LEU A 36 25.45 13.73 -2.01
C LEU A 36 26.07 13.01 -0.80
N ASP A 37 25.90 11.69 -0.69
CA ASP A 37 26.59 10.91 0.36
C ASP A 37 28.11 10.94 0.21
N LEU A 38 28.63 10.95 -1.02
CA LEU A 38 30.05 11.14 -1.29
C LEU A 38 30.51 12.56 -0.93
N GLU A 39 29.72 13.59 -1.23
CA GLU A 39 29.99 14.99 -0.85
C GLU A 39 30.02 15.17 0.67
N ILE A 40 29.12 14.51 1.42
CA ILE A 40 29.11 14.48 2.88
C ILE A 40 30.37 13.81 3.42
N GLY A 41 30.80 12.70 2.85
CA GLY A 41 32.05 12.04 3.23
C GLY A 41 33.31 12.93 3.04
N LEU A 42 33.33 13.68 1.93
CA LEU A 42 34.38 14.68 1.67
C LEU A 42 34.35 15.81 2.73
N GLN A 43 33.16 16.33 3.03
CA GLN A 43 33.00 17.40 4.03
C GLN A 43 33.47 16.95 5.43
N GLU A 44 33.18 15.70 5.81
CA GLU A 44 33.68 15.13 7.06
C GLU A 44 35.24 15.07 7.10
N ALA A 45 35.88 14.79 5.97
CA ALA A 45 37.34 14.85 5.87
C ALA A 45 37.85 16.28 6.04
N CYS A 46 37.20 17.28 5.47
CA CYS A 46 37.54 18.71 5.66
C CYS A 46 37.40 19.11 7.14
N ILE A 47 36.35 18.64 7.83
CA ILE A 47 36.20 18.89 9.28
C ILE A 47 37.36 18.28 10.07
N ARG A 48 37.75 17.04 9.75
CA ARG A 48 38.90 16.40 10.41
C ARG A 48 40.18 17.21 10.20
N GLN A 49 40.43 17.71 8.99
CA GLN A 49 41.58 18.57 8.69
C GLN A 49 41.52 19.89 9.48
N ALA A 50 40.37 20.58 9.51
CA ALA A 50 40.21 21.82 10.26
C ALA A 50 40.43 21.61 11.77
N ARG A 51 39.95 20.49 12.33
CA ARG A 51 40.17 20.12 13.73
C ARG A 51 41.66 19.89 14.05
N VAL A 52 42.42 19.29 13.14
CA VAL A 52 43.89 19.13 13.30
C VAL A 52 44.55 20.50 13.28
N ALA A 53 44.17 21.40 12.38
CA ALA A 53 44.68 22.77 12.35
C ALA A 53 44.39 23.53 13.66
N ALA A 54 43.17 23.40 14.20
CA ALA A 54 42.81 23.99 15.48
C ALA A 54 43.63 23.44 16.66
N LYS A 55 43.91 22.12 16.68
CA LYS A 55 44.78 21.50 17.68
C LYS A 55 46.24 22.03 17.59
N ASN A 56 46.77 22.19 16.38
CA ASN A 56 48.09 22.77 16.17
C ASN A 56 48.14 24.23 16.63
N ALA A 57 47.11 25.02 16.35
CA ALA A 57 47.00 26.40 16.82
C ALA A 57 46.89 26.47 18.36
N ALA A 58 46.16 25.54 18.99
CA ALA A 58 46.09 25.43 20.45
C ALA A 58 47.45 25.11 21.09
N ALA A 59 48.25 24.21 20.49
CA ALA A 59 49.57 23.89 20.97
C ALA A 59 50.53 25.12 20.88
N ARG A 60 50.43 25.89 19.78
CA ARG A 60 51.18 27.13 19.63
C ARG A 60 50.78 28.18 20.68
N LEU A 61 49.48 28.29 20.95
CA LEU A 61 48.97 29.19 22.00
C LEU A 61 49.49 28.79 23.38
N ASP A 62 49.48 27.50 23.72
CA ASP A 62 50.01 27.01 24.99
C ASP A 62 51.48 27.34 25.15
N LEU A 63 52.29 27.11 24.08
CA LEU A 63 53.71 27.49 24.08
C LEU A 63 53.92 29.00 24.30
N ALA A 64 53.22 29.85 23.52
CA ALA A 64 53.30 31.30 23.63
C ALA A 64 52.85 31.81 25.01
N SER A 65 51.84 31.17 25.59
CA SER A 65 51.35 31.49 26.93
C SER A 65 52.39 31.19 28.01
N ARG A 66 53.04 30.02 27.93
CA ARG A 66 54.12 29.64 28.88
C ARG A 66 55.31 30.56 28.74
N GLU A 67 55.70 30.89 27.51
CA GLU A 67 56.85 31.81 27.25
C GLU A 67 56.53 33.19 27.76
N ASN A 68 55.37 33.77 27.45
CA ASN A 68 55.00 35.08 27.99
C ASN A 68 54.96 35.08 29.52
N ALA A 69 54.43 34.03 30.17
CA ALA A 69 54.46 33.93 31.64
C ALA A 69 55.87 33.87 32.21
N ARG A 70 56.79 33.21 31.51
CA ARG A 70 58.23 33.19 31.90
C ARG A 70 58.89 34.58 31.77
N VAL A 71 58.73 35.22 30.61
CA VAL A 71 59.26 36.53 30.32
C VAL A 71 58.73 37.59 31.28
N GLN A 72 57.46 37.57 31.59
CA GLN A 72 56.78 38.47 32.56
C GLN A 72 57.36 38.30 33.98
N LYS A 73 57.75 37.09 34.41
CA LYS A 73 58.40 36.84 35.69
C LYS A 73 59.81 37.42 35.68
N LEU A 74 60.56 37.24 34.61
CA LEU A 74 61.95 37.79 34.48
C LEU A 74 61.91 39.31 34.36
N PHE A 75 60.96 39.90 33.71
CA PHE A 75 60.79 41.36 33.61
C PHE A 75 60.53 41.99 34.97
N LYS A 76 59.74 41.37 35.84
CA LYS A 76 59.51 41.81 37.21
C LYS A 76 60.82 41.83 38.06
N CYS A 77 61.82 41.00 37.72
CA CYS A 77 63.09 40.94 38.33
C CYS A 77 64.15 41.80 37.60
N ASN A 78 63.77 42.66 36.66
CA ASN A 78 64.68 43.47 35.79
C ASN A 78 65.71 42.62 35.00
N ALA A 79 65.43 41.35 34.74
CA ALA A 79 66.34 40.42 34.06
C ALA A 79 66.18 40.39 32.53
N VAL A 80 65.16 41.07 31.97
CA VAL A 80 64.90 41.19 30.53
C VAL A 80 64.46 42.60 30.17
N SER A 81 64.60 43.00 28.90
CA SER A 81 64.23 44.32 28.40
C SER A 81 62.71 44.45 28.18
N THR A 82 62.20 45.70 28.22
CA THR A 82 60.81 46.03 27.87
C THR A 82 60.44 45.52 26.48
N ARG A 83 61.36 45.64 25.53
CA ARG A 83 61.18 45.17 24.15
C ARG A 83 60.92 43.65 24.08
N GLU A 84 61.59 42.86 24.89
CA GLU A 84 61.38 41.40 24.98
C GLU A 84 60.06 41.08 25.64
N ALA A 85 59.61 41.80 26.65
CA ALA A 85 58.33 41.66 27.29
C ALA A 85 57.16 41.97 26.31
N ASP A 86 57.30 43.11 25.59
CA ASP A 86 56.30 43.50 24.57
C ASP A 86 56.22 42.48 23.43
N SER A 87 57.37 41.96 22.98
CA SER A 87 57.42 40.93 21.93
C SER A 87 56.70 39.63 22.36
N ALA A 88 56.95 39.19 23.61
CA ALA A 88 56.30 38.01 24.14
C ALA A 88 54.75 38.19 24.25
N GLU A 89 54.28 39.38 24.63
CA GLU A 89 52.88 39.71 24.69
C GLU A 89 52.22 39.72 23.30
N ILE A 90 52.91 40.35 22.29
CA ILE A 90 52.41 40.35 20.91
C ILE A 90 52.28 38.90 20.36
N ASN A 91 53.35 38.09 20.63
CA ASN A 91 53.32 36.68 20.19
C ASN A 91 52.15 35.90 20.83
N LEU A 92 51.84 36.13 22.11
CA LEU A 92 50.69 35.52 22.77
C LEU A 92 49.38 35.96 22.12
N ARG A 93 49.18 37.27 21.87
CA ARG A 93 47.98 37.79 21.19
C ARG A 93 47.82 37.22 19.80
N THR A 94 48.90 37.13 19.03
CA THR A 94 48.88 36.54 17.68
C THR A 94 48.48 35.08 17.74
N ALA A 95 49.02 34.28 18.66
CA ALA A 95 48.65 32.89 18.85
C ALA A 95 47.18 32.73 19.30
N GLN A 96 46.67 33.64 20.15
CA GLN A 96 45.25 33.66 20.54
C GLN A 96 44.32 33.92 19.36
N HIS A 97 44.67 34.86 18.48
CA HIS A 97 43.89 35.17 17.30
C HIS A 97 43.90 34.00 16.32
N SER A 98 45.04 33.40 16.04
CA SER A 98 45.19 32.25 15.16
C SER A 98 44.39 31.03 15.67
N HIS A 99 44.38 30.78 16.98
CA HIS A 99 43.59 29.72 17.57
C HIS A 99 42.08 29.99 17.44
N ARG A 100 41.63 31.24 17.69
CA ARG A 100 40.19 31.60 17.50
C ARG A 100 39.75 31.46 16.03
N GLU A 101 40.59 31.87 15.10
CA GLU A 101 40.37 31.73 13.66
C GLU A 101 40.24 30.27 13.27
N ALA A 102 41.14 29.39 13.72
CA ALA A 102 41.05 27.96 13.45
C ALA A 102 39.82 27.31 14.05
N LEU A 103 39.38 27.73 15.25
CA LEU A 103 38.10 27.26 15.83
C LEU A 103 36.88 27.79 15.07
N ALA A 104 36.94 29.00 14.53
CA ALA A 104 35.87 29.54 13.70
C ALA A 104 35.74 28.74 12.40
N GLU A 105 36.86 28.35 11.79
CA GLU A 105 36.87 27.51 10.59
C GLU A 105 36.24 26.14 10.85
N VAL A 106 36.58 25.49 11.98
CA VAL A 106 35.90 24.23 12.35
C VAL A 106 34.38 24.38 12.38
N ARG A 107 33.90 25.46 13.02
CA ARG A 107 32.45 25.73 13.11
C ARG A 107 31.83 25.98 11.73
N VAL A 108 32.52 26.68 10.84
CA VAL A 108 32.02 26.88 9.46
C VAL A 108 31.87 25.55 8.72
N GLN A 109 32.88 24.68 8.82
CA GLN A 109 32.83 23.37 8.17
C GLN A 109 31.75 22.45 8.77
N GLU A 110 31.54 22.51 10.08
CA GLU A 110 30.45 21.78 10.75
C GLU A 110 29.07 22.27 10.31
N ARG A 111 28.87 23.57 10.15
CA ARG A 111 27.61 24.13 9.63
C ARG A 111 27.34 23.73 8.18
N LYS A 112 28.38 23.65 7.34
CA LYS A 112 28.26 23.14 5.99
C LYS A 112 27.76 21.67 5.98
N LEU A 113 28.31 20.85 6.90
CA LEU A 113 27.86 19.45 7.04
C LEU A 113 26.39 19.37 7.46
N GLU A 114 25.93 20.22 8.38
CA GLU A 114 24.51 20.27 8.79
C GLU A 114 23.60 20.60 7.60
N LEU A 115 23.98 21.56 6.76
CA LEU A 115 23.23 21.90 5.54
C LEU A 115 23.17 20.72 4.56
N GLN A 116 24.29 20.04 4.34
CA GLN A 116 24.31 18.86 3.46
C GLN A 116 23.47 17.71 4.00
N LYS A 117 23.43 17.51 5.32
CA LYS A 117 22.54 16.51 5.96
C LYS A 117 21.07 16.87 5.80
N ALA A 118 20.71 18.16 5.86
CA ALA A 118 19.34 18.59 5.57
C ALA A 118 18.97 18.37 4.10
N ASP A 119 19.89 18.67 3.15
CA ASP A 119 19.68 18.39 1.73
C ASP A 119 19.54 16.89 1.46
N ARG A 120 20.31 16.04 2.18
CA ARG A 120 20.18 14.58 2.10
C ARG A 120 18.76 14.11 2.43
N GLN A 121 18.14 14.65 3.47
CA GLN A 121 16.76 14.33 3.83
C GLN A 121 15.76 14.71 2.71
N LEU A 122 16.00 15.84 2.05
CA LEU A 122 15.21 16.26 0.89
C LEU A 122 15.37 15.27 -0.27
N ARG A 123 16.62 14.88 -0.60
CA ARG A 123 16.89 13.90 -1.66
C ARG A 123 16.32 12.51 -1.36
N GLU A 124 16.30 12.10 -0.10
CA GLU A 124 15.61 10.87 0.32
C GLU A 124 14.09 10.95 0.11
N ALA A 125 13.50 12.12 0.35
CA ALA A 125 12.08 12.33 0.06
C ALA A 125 11.80 12.30 -1.45
N ASP A 126 12.67 12.91 -2.28
CA ASP A 126 12.58 12.85 -3.73
C ASP A 126 12.67 11.42 -4.25
N LEU A 127 13.59 10.61 -3.71
CA LEU A 127 13.72 9.19 -4.06
C LEU A 127 12.46 8.41 -3.71
N ARG A 128 11.92 8.57 -2.51
CA ARG A 128 10.66 7.91 -2.10
C ARG A 128 9.48 8.31 -2.99
N ALA A 129 9.41 9.57 -3.40
CA ALA A 129 8.37 10.03 -4.34
C ALA A 129 8.52 9.36 -5.72
N ALA A 130 9.76 9.25 -6.23
CA ALA A 130 10.04 8.57 -7.49
C ALA A 130 9.77 7.05 -7.42
N GLU A 131 10.04 6.40 -6.29
CA GLU A 131 9.69 4.99 -6.03
C GLU A 131 8.18 4.77 -6.03
N ALA A 132 7.42 5.66 -5.38
CA ALA A 132 5.96 5.60 -5.38
C ALA A 132 5.39 5.76 -6.80
N GLN A 133 5.98 6.64 -7.61
CA GLN A 133 5.60 6.83 -9.00
C GLN A 133 5.89 5.58 -9.85
N LEU A 134 7.04 4.95 -9.67
CA LEU A 134 7.39 3.69 -10.33
C LEU A 134 6.41 2.58 -9.93
N GLN A 135 6.08 2.48 -8.64
CA GLN A 135 5.13 1.50 -8.15
C GLN A 135 3.74 1.68 -8.78
N SER A 136 3.27 2.93 -8.90
CA SER A 136 2.01 3.23 -9.59
C SER A 136 2.04 2.77 -11.05
N ALA A 137 3.11 3.09 -11.79
CA ALA A 137 3.26 2.68 -13.19
C ALA A 137 3.33 1.14 -13.35
N LEU A 138 3.94 0.42 -12.39
CA LEU A 138 3.97 -1.05 -12.37
C LEU A 138 2.58 -1.66 -12.12
N ILE A 139 1.77 -1.05 -11.25
CA ILE A 139 0.39 -1.46 -11.00
C ILE A 139 -0.44 -1.29 -12.27
N ASP A 140 -0.34 -0.14 -12.94
CA ASP A 140 -1.04 0.14 -14.18
C ASP A 140 -0.63 -0.86 -15.28
N LEU A 141 0.66 -1.18 -15.39
CA LEU A 141 1.16 -2.21 -16.29
C LEU A 141 0.60 -3.59 -15.91
N GLY A 142 0.49 -3.91 -14.63
CA GLY A 142 -0.12 -5.14 -14.14
C GLY A 142 -1.59 -5.29 -14.56
N HIS A 143 -2.33 -4.19 -14.59
CA HIS A 143 -3.73 -4.15 -15.01
C HIS A 143 -3.92 -4.42 -16.51
N THR A 144 -2.87 -4.40 -17.33
CA THR A 144 -2.96 -4.78 -18.75
C THR A 144 -3.14 -6.28 -18.96
N ILE A 145 -2.91 -7.10 -17.92
CA ILE A 145 -3.11 -8.55 -17.96
C ILE A 145 -4.26 -8.89 -17.00
N ILE A 146 -5.41 -9.22 -17.54
CA ILE A 146 -6.57 -9.63 -16.76
C ILE A 146 -6.55 -11.13 -16.60
N THR A 147 -6.49 -11.61 -15.36
CA THR A 147 -6.44 -13.03 -15.01
C THR A 147 -7.73 -13.50 -14.36
N ALA A 148 -7.97 -14.82 -14.41
CA ALA A 148 -9.12 -15.43 -13.74
C ALA A 148 -8.97 -15.34 -12.20
N PRO A 149 -9.97 -14.80 -11.46
CA PRO A 149 -9.91 -14.67 -10.00
C PRO A 149 -10.09 -16.02 -9.26
N GLY A 150 -10.53 -17.06 -9.96
CA GLY A 150 -10.77 -18.38 -9.39
C GLY A 150 -10.90 -19.45 -10.48
N ASN A 151 -10.97 -20.71 -10.02
CA ASN A 151 -11.27 -21.81 -10.92
C ASN A 151 -12.72 -21.70 -11.41
N GLY A 152 -12.94 -21.97 -12.69
CA GLY A 152 -14.28 -21.88 -13.24
C GLY A 152 -14.35 -22.04 -14.75
N HIS A 153 -15.53 -21.82 -15.29
CA HIS A 153 -15.82 -21.90 -16.71
C HIS A 153 -16.14 -20.51 -17.26
N THR A 154 -15.51 -20.14 -18.36
CA THR A 154 -15.83 -18.88 -19.04
C THR A 154 -17.16 -18.98 -19.76
N GLY A 155 -18.02 -17.99 -19.56
CA GLY A 155 -19.20 -17.75 -20.36
C GLY A 155 -18.90 -17.10 -21.71
N ALA A 156 -19.90 -16.50 -22.32
CA ALA A 156 -19.74 -15.81 -23.60
C ALA A 156 -18.75 -14.63 -23.48
N ARG A 157 -17.77 -14.61 -24.39
CA ARG A 157 -16.85 -13.49 -24.54
C ARG A 157 -17.56 -12.35 -25.27
N LYS A 158 -17.53 -11.14 -24.70
CA LYS A 158 -18.20 -9.96 -25.26
C LYS A 158 -17.30 -9.09 -26.14
N ILE A 159 -16.00 -9.35 -26.15
CA ILE A 159 -15.00 -8.55 -26.85
C ILE A 159 -14.19 -9.41 -27.82
N GLN A 160 -13.65 -8.78 -28.86
CA GLN A 160 -12.79 -9.38 -29.85
C GLN A 160 -11.39 -8.71 -29.84
N VAL A 161 -10.43 -9.34 -30.48
CA VAL A 161 -9.10 -8.76 -30.67
C VAL A 161 -9.22 -7.52 -31.56
N GLY A 162 -8.71 -6.40 -31.11
CA GLY A 162 -8.81 -5.09 -31.78
C GLY A 162 -9.86 -4.17 -31.18
N ASP A 163 -10.74 -4.67 -30.31
CA ASP A 163 -11.74 -3.81 -29.65
C ASP A 163 -11.08 -2.88 -28.62
N LEU A 164 -11.62 -1.67 -28.52
CA LEU A 164 -11.22 -0.71 -27.50
C LEU A 164 -11.89 -1.04 -26.16
N VAL A 165 -11.10 -1.39 -25.18
CA VAL A 165 -11.57 -1.62 -23.80
C VAL A 165 -11.40 -0.37 -22.94
N ARG A 166 -12.33 -0.14 -22.00
CA ARG A 166 -12.33 0.97 -21.05
C ARG A 166 -12.52 0.43 -19.63
N GLU A 167 -12.11 1.19 -18.65
CA GLU A 167 -12.36 0.88 -17.25
C GLU A 167 -13.85 0.70 -16.98
N GLY A 168 -14.21 -0.32 -16.18
CA GLY A 168 -15.59 -0.67 -15.89
C GLY A 168 -16.31 -1.46 -16.98
N MET A 169 -15.69 -1.70 -18.16
CA MET A 169 -16.29 -2.48 -19.24
C MET A 169 -16.25 -3.98 -18.91
N GLN A 170 -17.38 -4.66 -19.04
CA GLN A 170 -17.46 -6.10 -18.88
C GLN A 170 -16.83 -6.82 -20.08
N VAL A 171 -15.68 -7.47 -19.87
CA VAL A 171 -14.94 -8.16 -20.93
C VAL A 171 -15.32 -9.63 -21.09
N ALA A 172 -15.60 -10.32 -20.00
CA ALA A 172 -16.03 -11.71 -19.97
C ALA A 172 -16.85 -12.00 -18.72
N SER A 173 -17.59 -13.10 -18.72
CA SER A 173 -18.23 -13.65 -17.53
C SER A 173 -17.52 -14.92 -17.14
N LEU A 174 -17.20 -15.08 -15.87
CA LEU A 174 -16.61 -16.29 -15.30
C LEU A 174 -17.60 -16.88 -14.29
N VAL A 175 -18.01 -18.14 -14.51
CA VAL A 175 -18.77 -18.91 -13.55
C VAL A 175 -17.76 -19.71 -12.73
N LEU A 176 -17.64 -19.37 -11.45
CA LEU A 176 -16.71 -20.03 -10.54
C LEU A 176 -17.18 -21.45 -10.20
N ASP A 177 -16.23 -22.37 -10.03
CA ASP A 177 -16.48 -23.74 -9.57
C ASP A 177 -16.73 -23.75 -8.05
N MET A 178 -17.79 -23.05 -7.63
CA MET A 178 -18.25 -23.04 -6.25
C MET A 178 -19.43 -24.01 -6.09
N PRO A 179 -19.62 -24.61 -4.91
CA PRO A 179 -20.82 -25.40 -4.66
C PRO A 179 -22.07 -24.60 -5.02
N PRO A 180 -22.98 -25.14 -5.84
CA PRO A 180 -24.19 -24.45 -6.20
C PRO A 180 -25.10 -24.23 -4.98
N TYR A 181 -25.84 -23.14 -4.99
CA TYR A 181 -26.88 -22.86 -3.99
C TYR A 181 -28.15 -22.41 -4.68
N ILE A 182 -29.26 -22.50 -3.96
CA ILE A 182 -30.57 -22.10 -4.47
C ILE A 182 -31.05 -20.87 -3.72
N VAL A 183 -31.61 -19.92 -4.44
CA VAL A 183 -32.37 -18.81 -3.87
C VAL A 183 -33.85 -19.03 -4.15
N ALA A 184 -34.54 -19.53 -3.15
CA ALA A 184 -35.99 -19.82 -3.26
C ALA A 184 -36.79 -18.64 -2.68
N ASN A 185 -37.75 -18.13 -3.46
CA ASN A 185 -38.55 -16.96 -3.09
C ASN A 185 -39.91 -17.41 -2.49
N TYR A 186 -39.98 -17.54 -1.16
CA TYR A 186 -41.17 -17.90 -0.42
C TYR A 186 -42.06 -16.69 -0.16
N LYS A 187 -43.39 -16.92 -0.12
CA LYS A 187 -44.36 -15.89 0.28
C LYS A 187 -44.17 -15.56 1.77
N GLU A 188 -44.36 -14.30 2.14
CA GLU A 188 -44.30 -13.83 3.53
C GLU A 188 -45.15 -14.72 4.48
N THR A 189 -46.30 -15.20 4.02
CA THR A 189 -47.18 -16.10 4.80
C THR A 189 -46.60 -17.49 5.06
N GLN A 190 -45.58 -17.90 4.32
CA GLN A 190 -44.96 -19.22 4.42
C GLN A 190 -43.67 -19.21 5.29
N ILE A 191 -43.11 -18.05 5.53
CA ILE A 191 -41.79 -17.91 6.22
C ILE A 191 -41.88 -18.14 7.74
N GLY A 192 -43.07 -17.97 8.34
CA GLY A 192 -43.22 -18.00 9.81
C GLY A 192 -42.62 -19.23 10.49
N ASN A 193 -42.64 -20.39 9.82
CA ASN A 193 -42.15 -21.67 10.35
C ASN A 193 -40.79 -22.11 9.75
N ILE A 194 -40.22 -21.34 8.83
CA ILE A 194 -38.92 -21.65 8.24
C ILE A 194 -37.82 -21.19 9.17
N ARG A 195 -36.85 -22.07 9.42
CA ARG A 195 -35.65 -21.80 10.25
C ARG A 195 -34.39 -22.29 9.54
N ALA A 196 -33.26 -21.67 9.81
CA ALA A 196 -31.95 -22.16 9.35
C ALA A 196 -31.68 -23.58 9.89
N GLY A 197 -31.07 -24.42 9.05
CA GLY A 197 -30.77 -25.80 9.35
C GLY A 197 -31.89 -26.82 9.00
N GLN A 198 -33.09 -26.37 8.67
CA GLN A 198 -34.18 -27.30 8.29
C GLN A 198 -33.87 -28.04 6.98
N PRO A 199 -34.18 -29.34 6.88
CA PRO A 199 -33.98 -30.13 5.68
C PRO A 199 -34.90 -29.68 4.54
N VAL A 200 -34.39 -29.76 3.34
CA VAL A 200 -35.07 -29.34 2.12
C VAL A 200 -34.96 -30.42 1.05
N GLU A 201 -36.10 -30.81 0.47
CA GLU A 201 -36.12 -31.58 -0.76
C GLU A 201 -36.10 -30.64 -1.96
N ILE A 202 -35.24 -30.94 -2.91
CA ILE A 202 -35.00 -30.10 -4.09
C ILE A 202 -35.23 -30.93 -5.34
N LEU A 203 -36.18 -30.49 -6.15
CA LEU A 203 -36.47 -31.06 -7.47
C LEU A 203 -36.01 -30.08 -8.53
N ILE A 204 -35.23 -30.56 -9.47
CA ILE A 204 -34.70 -29.75 -10.59
C ILE A 204 -35.35 -30.24 -11.86
N ASP A 205 -35.94 -29.34 -12.64
CA ASP A 205 -36.71 -29.70 -13.85
C ASP A 205 -35.85 -30.45 -14.88
N THR A 206 -34.55 -30.19 -14.92
CA THR A 206 -33.61 -30.88 -15.82
C THR A 206 -33.39 -32.35 -15.45
N PHE A 207 -33.66 -32.74 -14.20
CA PHE A 207 -33.43 -34.11 -13.69
C PHE A 207 -34.74 -34.75 -13.17
N PRO A 208 -35.69 -35.07 -14.06
CA PRO A 208 -36.95 -35.62 -13.63
C PRO A 208 -36.77 -36.97 -12.91
N GLY A 209 -37.43 -37.12 -11.77
CA GLY A 209 -37.34 -38.33 -10.94
C GLY A 209 -36.14 -38.39 -10.00
N HIS A 210 -35.24 -37.39 -9.98
CA HIS A 210 -34.13 -37.28 -9.03
C HIS A 210 -34.42 -36.18 -8.01
N THR A 211 -34.37 -36.52 -6.73
CA THR A 211 -34.56 -35.57 -5.62
C THR A 211 -33.23 -35.32 -4.94
N PHE A 212 -32.80 -34.06 -4.94
CA PHE A 212 -31.64 -33.65 -4.21
C PHE A 212 -32.00 -33.24 -2.78
N LYS A 213 -31.08 -33.39 -1.86
CA LYS A 213 -31.23 -32.98 -0.48
C LYS A 213 -30.41 -31.71 -0.21
N GLY A 214 -30.95 -30.86 0.63
CA GLY A 214 -30.28 -29.65 1.08
C GLY A 214 -30.79 -29.22 2.44
N HIS A 215 -30.29 -28.10 2.90
CA HIS A 215 -30.74 -27.45 4.13
C HIS A 215 -30.87 -25.96 3.94
N VAL A 216 -31.74 -25.35 4.72
CA VAL A 216 -31.84 -23.88 4.79
C VAL A 216 -30.57 -23.31 5.37
N GLU A 217 -29.82 -22.58 4.56
CA GLU A 217 -28.58 -21.90 5.01
C GLU A 217 -28.91 -20.59 5.72
N SER A 218 -29.71 -19.74 5.07
CA SER A 218 -30.10 -18.45 5.64
C SER A 218 -31.43 -17.94 5.05
N ILE A 219 -32.08 -17.05 5.78
CA ILE A 219 -33.29 -16.35 5.38
C ILE A 219 -32.92 -14.86 5.27
N SER A 220 -33.30 -14.23 4.16
CA SER A 220 -33.08 -12.79 3.99
C SER A 220 -33.83 -11.98 5.06
N PRO A 221 -33.20 -10.99 5.69
CA PRO A 221 -33.85 -10.13 6.68
C PRO A 221 -34.90 -9.17 6.08
N ALA A 222 -34.96 -9.06 4.74
CA ALA A 222 -35.88 -8.17 4.06
C ALA A 222 -36.46 -8.80 2.79
N THR A 223 -37.58 -8.26 2.32
CA THR A 223 -38.20 -8.68 1.09
C THR A 223 -37.41 -8.26 -0.14
N GLY A 224 -37.54 -9.00 -1.25
CA GLY A 224 -36.85 -8.65 -2.50
C GLY A 224 -37.21 -7.25 -3.04
N ALA A 225 -38.38 -6.72 -2.68
CA ALA A 225 -38.79 -5.37 -3.06
C ALA A 225 -37.97 -4.26 -2.38
N THR A 226 -37.50 -4.50 -1.16
CA THR A 226 -36.70 -3.53 -0.38
C THR A 226 -35.32 -3.30 -1.00
N PHE A 227 -34.77 -4.30 -1.69
CA PHE A 227 -33.45 -4.21 -2.36
C PHE A 227 -33.56 -3.93 -3.87
N SER A 228 -34.77 -3.60 -4.37
CA SER A 228 -34.95 -3.23 -5.77
C SER A 228 -34.41 -1.82 -6.05
N LEU A 229 -33.69 -1.66 -7.15
CA LEU A 229 -33.20 -0.35 -7.65
C LEU A 229 -34.36 0.62 -8.00
N LEU A 230 -35.56 0.12 -8.22
CA LEU A 230 -36.77 0.90 -8.45
C LEU A 230 -37.81 0.51 -7.37
N PRO A 231 -37.85 1.23 -6.23
CA PRO A 231 -38.89 1.04 -5.24
C PRO A 231 -40.26 1.33 -5.90
N LYS A 232 -41.25 0.47 -5.69
CA LYS A 232 -42.61 0.78 -6.13
C LYS A 232 -43.11 1.96 -5.32
N ASP A 233 -43.30 3.09 -6.00
CA ASP A 233 -43.89 4.26 -5.41
C ASP A 233 -45.38 3.98 -5.10
N THR A 234 -45.70 3.93 -3.81
CA THR A 234 -47.07 3.68 -3.32
C THR A 234 -47.87 4.97 -3.10
N SER A 235 -47.35 6.10 -3.57
CA SER A 235 -47.91 7.45 -3.34
C SER A 235 -49.21 7.73 -4.14
N SER A 236 -49.64 6.84 -5.05
CA SER A 236 -50.83 7.07 -5.91
C SER A 236 -52.15 6.56 -5.34
N GLY A 237 -52.29 6.37 -4.03
CA GLY A 237 -53.59 6.25 -3.35
C GLY A 237 -54.38 4.91 -3.51
N ASN A 238 -53.97 4.01 -4.39
CA ASN A 238 -54.61 2.69 -4.55
C ASN A 238 -53.70 1.59 -4.00
N PHE A 239 -53.85 1.23 -2.73
CA PHE A 239 -53.10 0.19 -2.06
C PHE A 239 -53.63 -1.19 -2.41
N THR A 240 -53.11 -1.83 -3.45
CA THR A 240 -53.29 -3.27 -3.67
C THR A 240 -52.29 -4.03 -2.84
N LYS A 241 -52.74 -4.80 -1.85
CA LYS A 241 -51.88 -5.68 -1.03
C LYS A 241 -51.22 -6.75 -1.91
N VAL A 242 -50.00 -6.49 -2.37
CA VAL A 242 -49.19 -7.47 -3.11
C VAL A 242 -48.42 -8.33 -2.11
N VAL A 243 -48.63 -9.64 -2.14
CA VAL A 243 -47.92 -10.59 -1.29
C VAL A 243 -46.42 -10.48 -1.55
N GLN A 244 -45.69 -10.09 -0.54
CA GLN A 244 -44.21 -9.95 -0.60
C GLN A 244 -43.56 -11.34 -0.62
N ARG A 245 -42.38 -11.41 -1.27
CA ARG A 245 -41.57 -12.63 -1.30
C ARG A 245 -40.24 -12.36 -0.58
N ILE A 246 -39.84 -13.34 0.23
CA ILE A 246 -38.59 -13.29 1.00
C ILE A 246 -37.66 -14.37 0.44
N PRO A 247 -36.44 -14.01 0.00
CA PRO A 247 -35.50 -14.98 -0.50
C PRO A 247 -34.92 -15.82 0.65
N VAL A 248 -34.92 -17.13 0.46
CA VAL A 248 -34.34 -18.13 1.35
C VAL A 248 -33.18 -18.79 0.60
N ARG A 249 -32.00 -18.77 1.17
CA ARG A 249 -30.86 -19.44 0.63
C ARG A 249 -30.79 -20.88 1.13
N ILE A 250 -30.64 -21.81 0.19
CA ILE A 250 -30.61 -23.24 0.45
C ILE A 250 -29.30 -23.79 -0.10
N ALA A 251 -28.54 -24.48 0.73
CA ALA A 251 -27.35 -25.19 0.34
C ALA A 251 -27.64 -26.67 0.08
N PHE A 252 -26.99 -27.22 -0.93
CA PHE A 252 -27.05 -28.66 -1.19
C PHE A 252 -26.20 -29.42 -0.16
N GLU A 253 -26.64 -30.64 0.20
CA GLU A 253 -25.79 -31.55 0.93
C GLU A 253 -24.63 -32.04 0.04
N PRO A 254 -23.39 -32.14 0.55
CA PRO A 254 -22.27 -32.62 -0.24
C PRO A 254 -22.35 -34.09 -0.59
N GLY A 255 -21.66 -34.51 -1.66
CA GLY A 255 -21.54 -35.92 -2.05
C GLY A 255 -22.71 -36.52 -2.76
N GLN A 256 -23.68 -35.72 -3.22
CA GLN A 256 -24.83 -36.22 -3.98
C GLN A 256 -24.46 -36.47 -5.44
N GLU A 257 -25.02 -37.54 -5.99
CA GLU A 257 -24.89 -37.89 -7.39
C GLU A 257 -25.47 -36.77 -8.26
N ARG A 258 -24.77 -36.46 -9.38
CA ARG A 258 -25.17 -35.44 -10.37
C ARG A 258 -25.10 -33.98 -9.89
N LEU A 259 -24.64 -33.70 -8.66
CA LEU A 259 -24.43 -32.32 -8.17
C LEU A 259 -23.52 -31.47 -9.10
N PRO A 260 -22.43 -32.01 -9.69
CA PRO A 260 -21.60 -31.29 -10.65
C PRO A 260 -22.28 -30.95 -11.99
N GLU A 261 -23.39 -31.58 -12.31
CA GLU A 261 -24.15 -31.32 -13.55
C GLU A 261 -25.06 -30.10 -13.42
N ILE A 262 -25.32 -29.62 -12.21
CA ILE A 262 -26.19 -28.47 -11.94
C ILE A 262 -25.55 -27.20 -12.49
N ARG A 263 -26.33 -26.43 -13.23
CA ARG A 263 -25.90 -25.15 -13.82
C ARG A 263 -26.66 -23.99 -13.19
N SER A 264 -25.99 -22.86 -13.06
CA SER A 264 -26.62 -21.61 -12.61
C SER A 264 -27.76 -21.22 -13.59
N GLY A 265 -28.90 -20.83 -13.04
CA GLY A 265 -30.12 -20.47 -13.83
C GLY A 265 -31.09 -21.58 -14.11
N MET A 266 -30.86 -22.82 -13.64
CA MET A 266 -31.84 -23.90 -13.71
C MET A 266 -33.04 -23.60 -12.82
N SER A 267 -34.24 -24.00 -13.29
CA SER A 267 -35.48 -23.93 -12.51
C SER A 267 -35.54 -25.05 -11.49
N VAL A 268 -35.94 -24.72 -10.27
CA VAL A 268 -36.01 -25.66 -9.15
C VAL A 268 -37.31 -25.48 -8.36
N ILE A 269 -37.82 -26.58 -7.84
CA ILE A 269 -38.91 -26.60 -6.86
C ILE A 269 -38.33 -27.09 -5.54
N THR A 270 -38.56 -26.33 -4.47
CA THR A 270 -38.03 -26.64 -3.13
C THR A 270 -39.19 -26.94 -2.17
N ARG A 271 -39.04 -27.98 -1.36
CA ARG A 271 -39.98 -28.35 -0.28
C ARG A 271 -39.20 -28.37 1.04
N ILE A 272 -39.51 -27.45 1.93
CA ILE A 272 -38.88 -27.36 3.26
C ILE A 272 -39.76 -28.15 4.24
N ASP A 273 -39.17 -29.09 4.96
CA ASP A 273 -39.85 -29.76 6.07
C ASP A 273 -39.80 -28.85 7.32
N THR A 274 -40.92 -28.25 7.63
CA THR A 274 -41.09 -27.38 8.81
C THR A 274 -41.46 -28.14 10.09
N GLY A 275 -41.73 -29.48 10.00
CA GLY A 275 -42.07 -30.31 11.15
C GLY A 275 -40.88 -30.81 11.97
N SER A 276 -39.69 -30.86 11.40
CA SER A 276 -38.47 -31.41 12.04
C SER A 276 -37.75 -30.48 13.01
N GLY A 277 -38.23 -29.23 13.18
CA GLY A 277 -37.59 -28.19 14.03
C GLY A 277 -38.11 -28.04 15.46
N GLN A 278 -38.98 -28.93 15.95
CA GLN A 278 -39.58 -28.79 17.30
C GLN A 278 -38.96 -29.67 18.38
N THR A 279 -37.76 -30.20 18.23
CA THR A 279 -37.12 -30.97 19.30
C THR A 279 -35.84 -30.24 19.77
N GLY A 280 -36.02 -29.32 20.72
CA GLY A 280 -34.89 -28.67 21.35
C GLY A 280 -35.25 -27.33 22.02
N ALA A 281 -36.06 -27.38 23.08
CA ALA A 281 -36.14 -26.33 24.09
C ALA A 281 -35.33 -26.74 25.30
#